data_7e609bba3aee3aae270dbb0b1ac3754a
#
_entry.id   7e609bba3aee3aae270dbb0b1ac3754a
#
_cell.length_a   1.000
_cell.length_b   1.000
_cell.length_c   1.000
_cell.angle_alpha   90.00
_cell.angle_beta   90.00
_cell.angle_gamma   90.00
#
_symmetry.space_group_name_H-M   'P 1'
#
loop_
_entity.id
_entity.type
_entity.pdbx_description
1 polymer ?
#
loop_
_entity_poly.entity_id
_entity_poly.type
_entity_poly.pdbx_seq_one_letter_code
_entity_poly.pdbx_strand_id
1 'polypeptide(L)'
;IKKSKPSLRAKADKIKDFRCKNLIAVIENPSDLRNIGTIIRNVNALGVEKAYIVTDQSFLPDDWQEMRTRKSLSAISASAIKWSFVKKFHDTASCFDHLERNGFVSVVTSPHTKGCKNVVLHEADYTRFKKLAVWFGNEATGISELALRRSELCVNIPMFGIIESLN
;
A
#
# COMPACT_ATOMS: atom_id res chain seq x y z
N ILE A 1 37.48 -10.04 -15.35
CA ILE A 1 37.25 -9.95 -13.90
C ILE A 1 35.75 -9.82 -13.68
N LYS A 2 35.05 -10.92 -13.28
CA LYS A 2 33.63 -10.87 -12.91
C LYS A 2 33.47 -10.02 -11.63
N LYS A 3 32.93 -8.80 -11.74
CA LYS A 3 32.53 -8.02 -10.56
C LYS A 3 31.50 -8.84 -9.77
N SER A 4 31.82 -9.18 -8.52
CA SER A 4 30.86 -9.84 -7.62
C SER A 4 29.60 -8.97 -7.47
N LYS A 5 28.41 -9.58 -7.58
CA LYS A 5 27.14 -8.86 -7.35
C LYS A 5 27.12 -8.34 -5.90
N PRO A 6 26.80 -7.05 -5.66
CA PRO A 6 26.71 -6.52 -4.31
C PRO A 6 25.66 -7.30 -3.51
N SER A 7 25.93 -7.45 -2.20
CA SER A 7 24.94 -8.08 -1.30
C SER A 7 23.63 -7.28 -1.27
N LEU A 8 22.51 -7.93 -0.96
CA LEU A 8 21.21 -7.26 -0.83
C LEU A 8 21.25 -6.13 0.19
N ARG A 9 22.00 -6.31 1.28
CA ARG A 9 22.19 -5.27 2.30
C ARG A 9 22.92 -4.05 1.75
N ALA A 10 23.99 -4.25 1.01
CA ALA A 10 24.73 -3.16 0.36
C ALA A 10 23.88 -2.40 -0.66
N LYS A 11 22.96 -3.10 -1.36
CA LYS A 11 21.99 -2.44 -2.22
C LYS A 11 20.96 -1.63 -1.42
N ALA A 12 20.42 -2.19 -0.34
CA ALA A 12 19.45 -1.51 0.52
C ALA A 12 20.05 -0.22 1.14
N ASP A 13 21.31 -0.29 1.59
CA ASP A 13 22.01 0.87 2.17
C ASP A 13 22.21 2.00 1.14
N LYS A 14 22.42 1.66 -0.13
CA LYS A 14 22.56 2.65 -1.21
C LYS A 14 21.25 3.36 -1.55
N ILE A 15 20.12 2.67 -1.46
CA ILE A 15 18.82 3.20 -1.90
C ILE A 15 17.99 3.80 -0.77
N LYS A 16 18.36 3.59 0.50
CA LYS A 16 17.55 4.01 1.66
C LYS A 16 17.22 5.51 1.67
N ASP A 17 18.16 6.33 1.23
CA ASP A 17 18.01 7.80 1.24
C ASP A 17 17.15 8.31 0.07
N PHE A 18 16.96 7.48 -0.95
CA PHE A 18 16.12 7.78 -2.12
C PHE A 18 14.69 7.26 -1.98
N ARG A 19 14.38 6.58 -0.87
CA ARG A 19 13.04 6.02 -0.66
C ARG A 19 12.06 7.12 -0.29
N CYS A 20 10.88 7.07 -0.93
CA CYS A 20 9.79 7.99 -0.66
C CYS A 20 9.17 7.67 0.72
N LYS A 21 9.26 8.64 1.63
CA LYS A 21 8.70 8.58 2.99
C LYS A 21 7.33 9.29 3.09
N ASN A 22 6.99 10.04 2.06
CA ASN A 22 5.79 10.86 2.00
C ASN A 22 4.63 10.19 1.26
N LEU A 23 4.83 8.95 0.82
CA LEU A 23 3.80 8.11 0.23
C LEU A 23 3.66 6.82 1.04
N ILE A 24 2.44 6.44 1.34
CA ILE A 24 2.10 5.18 2.03
C ILE A 24 1.06 4.43 1.19
N ALA A 25 1.27 3.14 0.96
CA ALA A 25 0.24 2.26 0.45
C ALA A 25 -0.53 1.65 1.63
N VAL A 26 -1.85 1.73 1.61
CA VAL A 26 -2.73 1.13 2.61
C VAL A 26 -3.57 0.05 1.95
N ILE A 27 -3.56 -1.15 2.50
CA ILE A 27 -4.31 -2.31 1.99
C ILE A 27 -5.43 -2.57 2.98
N GLU A 28 -6.67 -2.35 2.55
CA GLU A 28 -7.86 -2.51 3.41
C GLU A 28 -8.49 -3.89 3.19
N ASN A 29 -8.62 -4.65 4.27
CA ASN A 29 -9.28 -5.97 4.32
C ASN A 29 -8.84 -6.94 3.21
N PRO A 30 -7.53 -7.17 3.00
CA PRO A 30 -7.06 -8.09 1.97
C PRO A 30 -7.59 -9.51 2.19
N SER A 31 -7.98 -10.18 1.11
CA SER A 31 -8.53 -11.54 1.18
C SER A 31 -7.46 -12.59 1.49
N ASP A 32 -6.24 -12.39 1.02
CA ASP A 32 -5.15 -13.34 1.23
C ASP A 32 -3.74 -12.70 1.29
N LEU A 33 -2.78 -13.52 1.71
CA LEU A 33 -1.38 -13.12 1.82
C LEU A 33 -0.72 -12.80 0.47
N ARG A 34 -1.21 -13.34 -0.64
CA ARG A 34 -0.61 -13.15 -1.98
C ARG A 34 -0.79 -11.71 -2.42
N ASN A 35 -1.97 -11.15 -2.20
CA ASN A 35 -2.25 -9.75 -2.53
C ASN A 35 -1.40 -8.81 -1.69
N ILE A 36 -1.29 -9.05 -0.39
CA ILE A 36 -0.38 -8.32 0.49
C ILE A 36 1.06 -8.37 -0.02
N GLY A 37 1.56 -9.57 -0.30
CA GLY A 37 2.93 -9.77 -0.77
C GLY A 37 3.21 -9.10 -2.11
N THR A 38 2.24 -9.15 -3.04
CA THR A 38 2.33 -8.51 -4.35
C THR A 38 2.40 -6.99 -4.22
N ILE A 39 1.53 -6.40 -3.39
CA ILE A 39 1.54 -4.95 -3.16
C ILE A 39 2.83 -4.52 -2.48
N ILE A 40 3.29 -5.22 -1.44
CA ILE A 40 4.57 -4.92 -0.77
C ILE A 40 5.74 -4.98 -1.77
N ARG A 41 5.75 -5.97 -2.66
CA ARG A 41 6.78 -6.08 -3.70
C ARG A 41 6.77 -4.87 -4.64
N ASN A 42 5.60 -4.48 -5.14
CA ASN A 42 5.45 -3.34 -6.05
C ASN A 42 5.81 -2.01 -5.36
N VAL A 43 5.29 -1.79 -4.16
CA VAL A 43 5.60 -0.60 -3.33
C VAL A 43 7.10 -0.46 -3.10
N ASN A 44 7.77 -1.56 -2.76
CA ASN A 44 9.23 -1.57 -2.58
C ASN A 44 9.98 -1.31 -3.90
N ALA A 45 9.56 -1.93 -5.00
CA ALA A 45 10.17 -1.75 -6.31
C ALA A 45 10.06 -0.30 -6.82
N LEU A 46 8.95 0.38 -6.52
CA LEU A 46 8.71 1.79 -6.85
C LEU A 46 9.37 2.78 -5.88
N GLY A 47 10.13 2.28 -4.90
CA GLY A 47 10.85 3.13 -3.96
C GLY A 47 10.01 3.70 -2.81
N VAL A 48 8.77 3.26 -2.63
CA VAL A 48 7.95 3.66 -1.48
C VAL A 48 8.40 2.87 -0.24
N GLU A 49 8.55 3.56 0.90
CA GLU A 49 9.12 2.96 2.10
C GLU A 49 8.09 2.16 2.92
N LYS A 50 6.84 2.64 2.97
CA LYS A 50 5.85 2.18 3.94
C LYS A 50 4.65 1.54 3.27
N ALA A 51 4.18 0.44 3.85
CA ALA A 51 2.89 -0.18 3.55
C ALA A 51 2.14 -0.45 4.84
N TYR A 52 0.86 -0.06 4.89
CA TYR A 52 -0.02 -0.34 6.02
C TYR A 52 -1.06 -1.37 5.61
N ILE A 53 -1.43 -2.24 6.54
CA ILE A 53 -2.42 -3.28 6.31
C ILE A 53 -3.49 -3.13 7.37
N VAL A 54 -4.74 -2.96 6.93
CA VAL A 54 -5.90 -2.87 7.81
C VAL A 54 -6.64 -4.20 7.75
N THR A 55 -6.61 -4.96 8.82
CA THR A 55 -7.33 -6.23 8.94
C THR A 55 -7.42 -6.68 10.39
N ASP A 56 -8.55 -7.23 10.78
CA ASP A 56 -8.78 -7.89 12.07
C ASP A 56 -8.45 -9.39 12.03
N GLN A 57 -8.17 -9.92 10.85
CA GLN A 57 -7.93 -11.35 10.66
C GLN A 57 -6.59 -11.81 11.26
N SER A 58 -6.62 -12.99 11.87
CA SER A 58 -5.46 -13.59 12.54
C SER A 58 -4.40 -14.20 11.63
N PHE A 59 -4.66 -14.27 10.32
CA PHE A 59 -3.68 -14.85 9.39
C PHE A 59 -2.42 -13.98 9.23
N LEU A 60 -2.47 -12.71 9.64
CA LEU A 60 -1.35 -11.80 9.63
C LEU A 60 -0.93 -11.48 11.07
N PRO A 61 0.35 -11.67 11.44
CA PRO A 61 0.87 -11.27 12.74
C PRO A 61 0.70 -9.77 12.99
N ASP A 62 0.52 -9.39 14.26
CA ASP A 62 0.48 -7.98 14.66
C ASP A 62 1.86 -7.36 14.73
N ASP A 63 2.84 -8.16 15.13
CA ASP A 63 4.22 -7.73 15.24
C ASP A 63 4.92 -7.66 13.89
N TRP A 64 5.52 -6.50 13.60
CA TRP A 64 6.24 -6.28 12.35
C TRP A 64 7.48 -7.18 12.17
N GLN A 65 8.20 -7.49 13.25
CA GLN A 65 9.37 -8.36 13.16
C GLN A 65 8.95 -9.78 12.81
N GLU A 66 7.84 -10.25 13.35
CA GLU A 66 7.24 -11.54 12.99
C GLU A 66 6.80 -11.56 11.52
N MET A 67 6.14 -10.50 11.06
CA MET A 67 5.79 -10.37 9.63
C MET A 67 7.01 -10.48 8.71
N ARG A 68 8.12 -9.82 9.05
CA ARG A 68 9.37 -9.85 8.26
C ARG A 68 10.02 -11.21 8.18
N THR A 69 9.89 -12.01 9.23
CA THR A 69 10.49 -13.35 9.32
C THR A 69 9.60 -14.44 8.75
N ARG A 70 8.33 -14.16 8.51
CA ARG A 70 7.37 -15.13 8.00
C ARG A 70 7.72 -15.57 6.58
N LYS A 71 8.03 -16.87 6.43
CA LYS A 71 8.50 -17.47 5.16
C LYS A 71 7.53 -17.24 4.01
N SER A 72 6.21 -17.38 4.24
CA SER A 72 5.19 -17.18 3.21
C SER A 72 5.19 -15.76 2.66
N LEU A 73 5.20 -14.73 3.53
CA LEU A 73 5.26 -13.34 3.11
C LEU A 73 6.57 -13.00 2.42
N SER A 74 7.70 -13.52 2.92
CA SER A 74 9.00 -13.33 2.30
C SER A 74 9.06 -13.92 0.90
N ALA A 75 8.50 -15.10 0.68
CA ALA A 75 8.47 -15.76 -0.62
C ALA A 75 7.61 -14.97 -1.63
N ILE A 76 6.37 -14.65 -1.26
CA ILE A 76 5.43 -13.95 -2.14
C ILE A 76 5.90 -12.54 -2.48
N SER A 77 6.45 -11.82 -1.52
CA SER A 77 6.99 -10.46 -1.73
C SER A 77 8.39 -10.44 -2.36
N ALA A 78 8.94 -11.58 -2.78
CA ALA A 78 10.33 -11.71 -3.23
C ALA A 78 11.33 -11.08 -2.24
N SER A 79 11.12 -11.31 -0.95
CA SER A 79 11.87 -10.75 0.19
C SER A 79 11.72 -9.23 0.39
N ALA A 80 10.88 -8.54 -0.37
CA ALA A 80 10.68 -7.09 -0.23
C ALA A 80 10.21 -6.69 1.17
N ILE A 81 9.43 -7.54 1.86
CA ILE A 81 8.96 -7.29 3.22
C ILE A 81 10.10 -7.05 4.22
N LYS A 82 11.27 -7.66 4.01
CA LYS A 82 12.46 -7.48 4.85
C LYS A 82 13.05 -6.06 4.76
N TRP A 83 12.73 -5.37 3.68
CA TRP A 83 13.27 -4.05 3.33
C TRP A 83 12.20 -2.95 3.28
N SER A 84 10.97 -3.27 3.69
CA SER A 84 9.84 -2.35 3.74
C SER A 84 9.40 -2.15 5.19
N PHE A 85 8.90 -0.98 5.52
CA PHE A 85 8.25 -0.75 6.80
C PHE A 85 6.76 -1.10 6.67
N VAL A 86 6.36 -2.20 7.31
CA VAL A 86 4.97 -2.69 7.27
C VAL A 86 4.34 -2.57 8.65
N LYS A 87 3.14 -1.98 8.72
CA LYS A 87 2.39 -1.85 9.97
C LYS A 87 0.97 -2.38 9.78
N LYS A 88 0.49 -3.15 10.74
CA LYS A 88 -0.89 -3.64 10.81
C LYS A 88 -1.74 -2.70 11.67
N PHE A 89 -2.99 -2.51 11.25
CA PHE A 89 -4.06 -1.88 12.02
C PHE A 89 -5.25 -2.84 12.05
N HIS A 90 -5.97 -2.88 13.16
CA HIS A 90 -7.11 -3.77 13.33
C HIS A 90 -8.39 -3.25 12.68
N ASP A 91 -8.47 -1.93 12.47
CA ASP A 91 -9.63 -1.27 11.88
C ASP A 91 -9.26 -0.04 11.06
N THR A 92 -10.16 0.32 10.16
CA THR A 92 -10.00 1.46 9.24
C THR A 92 -9.90 2.79 9.97
N ALA A 93 -10.69 2.99 11.04
CA ALA A 93 -10.71 4.25 11.78
C ALA A 93 -9.36 4.54 12.45
N SER A 94 -8.80 3.56 13.15
CA SER A 94 -7.49 3.70 13.81
C SER A 94 -6.34 3.97 12.83
N CYS A 95 -6.42 3.39 11.63
CA CYS A 95 -5.46 3.66 10.56
C CYS A 95 -5.58 5.11 10.07
N PHE A 96 -6.80 5.61 9.80
CA PHE A 96 -7.03 7.01 9.44
C PHE A 96 -6.54 7.97 10.51
N ASP A 97 -6.90 7.74 11.78
CA ASP A 97 -6.47 8.58 12.89
C ASP A 97 -4.94 8.65 13.00
N HIS A 98 -4.26 7.54 12.75
CA HIS A 98 -2.81 7.51 12.71
C HIS A 98 -2.24 8.31 11.53
N LEU A 99 -2.81 8.16 10.34
CA LEU A 99 -2.37 8.87 9.13
C LEU A 99 -2.58 10.38 9.28
N GLU A 100 -3.76 10.82 9.71
CA GLU A 100 -4.10 12.22 9.90
C GLU A 100 -3.21 12.90 10.94
N ARG A 101 -2.97 12.26 12.09
CA ARG A 101 -2.04 12.76 13.12
C ARG A 101 -0.61 12.93 12.61
N ASN A 102 -0.21 12.15 11.59
CA ASN A 102 1.10 12.27 10.96
C ASN A 102 1.10 13.17 9.71
N GLY A 103 -0.02 13.85 9.43
CA GLY A 103 -0.17 14.81 8.35
C GLY A 103 -0.34 14.19 6.97
N PHE A 104 -0.76 12.94 6.87
CA PHE A 104 -1.08 12.29 5.60
C PHE A 104 -2.52 12.56 5.20
N VAL A 105 -2.70 12.93 3.94
CA VAL A 105 -4.00 12.99 3.27
C VAL A 105 -4.26 11.63 2.64
N SER A 106 -5.47 11.13 2.78
CA SER A 106 -5.86 9.83 2.21
C SER A 106 -6.60 9.99 0.89
N VAL A 107 -6.26 9.15 -0.08
CA VAL A 107 -7.02 8.92 -1.30
C VAL A 107 -7.33 7.44 -1.43
N VAL A 108 -8.53 7.11 -1.86
CA VAL A 108 -8.95 5.73 -2.09
C VAL A 108 -8.93 5.41 -3.57
N THR A 109 -8.74 4.14 -3.91
CA THR A 109 -8.86 3.63 -5.27
C THR A 109 -10.15 2.82 -5.43
N SER A 110 -10.86 3.01 -6.53
CA SER A 110 -12.05 2.22 -6.85
C SER A 110 -12.20 2.08 -8.37
N PRO A 111 -12.59 0.91 -8.88
CA PRO A 111 -12.92 0.76 -10.29
C PRO A 111 -14.23 1.48 -10.67
N HIS A 112 -15.05 1.78 -9.67
CA HIS A 112 -16.34 2.45 -9.87
C HIS A 112 -16.33 3.86 -9.33
N THR A 113 -17.15 4.72 -9.94
CA THR A 113 -17.41 6.06 -9.41
C THR A 113 -18.22 5.93 -8.12
N LYS A 114 -17.58 6.24 -6.99
CA LYS A 114 -18.22 6.18 -5.67
C LYS A 114 -17.98 7.47 -4.90
N GLY A 115 -19.03 7.94 -4.21
CA GLY A 115 -18.93 9.12 -3.37
C GLY A 115 -18.78 10.44 -4.16
N CYS A 116 -18.35 11.47 -3.47
CA CYS A 116 -17.99 12.76 -4.05
C CYS A 116 -16.47 12.80 -4.35
N LYS A 117 -16.02 13.61 -5.27
CA LYS A 117 -14.60 13.81 -5.63
C LYS A 117 -13.95 12.62 -6.37
N ASN A 118 -14.67 12.05 -7.32
CA ASN A 118 -14.11 11.06 -8.22
C ASN A 118 -13.19 11.74 -9.24
N VAL A 119 -12.01 11.18 -9.42
CA VAL A 119 -11.01 11.65 -10.38
C VAL A 119 -10.38 10.48 -11.12
N VAL A 120 -10.04 10.70 -12.37
CA VAL A 120 -9.25 9.75 -13.15
C VAL A 120 -7.79 9.88 -12.71
N LEU A 121 -7.09 8.76 -12.54
CA LEU A 121 -5.73 8.71 -11.98
C LEU A 121 -4.77 9.72 -12.62
N HIS A 122 -4.77 9.82 -13.94
CA HIS A 122 -3.82 10.68 -14.69
C HIS A 122 -4.30 12.13 -14.87
N GLU A 123 -5.52 12.47 -14.47
CA GLU A 123 -6.10 13.82 -14.57
C GLU A 123 -5.99 14.60 -13.25
N ALA A 124 -5.74 13.93 -12.15
CA ALA A 124 -5.68 14.58 -10.85
C ALA A 124 -4.29 15.17 -10.56
N ASP A 125 -4.28 16.33 -9.95
CA ASP A 125 -3.06 16.95 -9.41
C ASP A 125 -2.80 16.46 -7.98
N TYR A 126 -1.81 15.59 -7.83
CA TYR A 126 -1.36 15.07 -6.54
C TYR A 126 -0.25 15.92 -5.90
N THR A 127 0.33 16.87 -6.62
CA THR A 127 1.47 17.68 -6.13
C THR A 127 1.09 18.61 -4.98
N ARG A 128 -0.21 18.89 -4.84
CA ARG A 128 -0.77 19.66 -3.72
C ARG A 128 -0.66 18.95 -2.37
N PHE A 129 -0.44 17.62 -2.37
CA PHE A 129 -0.33 16.83 -1.16
C PHE A 129 1.12 16.61 -0.77
N LYS A 130 1.55 17.16 0.37
CA LYS A 130 2.91 16.95 0.89
C LYS A 130 3.14 15.52 1.36
N LYS A 131 2.10 14.86 1.88
CA LYS A 131 2.11 13.48 2.36
C LYS A 131 0.81 12.81 1.94
N LEU A 132 0.90 11.67 1.29
CA LEU A 132 -0.23 10.98 0.68
C LEU A 132 -0.29 9.52 1.13
N ALA A 133 -1.48 9.07 1.51
CA ALA A 133 -1.80 7.66 1.72
C ALA A 133 -2.76 7.19 0.63
N VAL A 134 -2.36 6.18 -0.13
CA VAL A 134 -3.17 5.58 -1.20
C VAL A 134 -3.75 4.26 -0.70
N TRP A 135 -5.07 4.17 -0.70
CA TRP A 135 -5.82 3.03 -0.17
C TRP A 135 -6.28 2.12 -1.29
N PHE A 136 -6.01 0.84 -1.11
CA PHE A 136 -6.44 -0.26 -1.97
C PHE A 136 -7.45 -1.10 -1.18
N GLY A 137 -8.64 -1.29 -1.74
CA GLY A 137 -9.70 -2.04 -1.10
C GLY A 137 -9.56 -3.56 -1.28
N ASN A 138 -10.50 -4.28 -0.69
CA ASN A 138 -10.66 -5.71 -0.84
C ASN A 138 -11.01 -6.08 -2.30
N GLU A 139 -10.54 -7.21 -2.77
CA GLU A 139 -10.71 -7.66 -4.17
C GLU A 139 -12.18 -7.93 -4.54
N ALA A 140 -12.99 -8.36 -3.59
CA ALA A 140 -14.40 -8.67 -3.81
C ALA A 140 -15.34 -7.53 -3.42
N THR A 141 -15.08 -6.86 -2.30
CA THR A 141 -15.98 -5.84 -1.72
C THR A 141 -15.53 -4.40 -1.99
N GLY A 142 -14.30 -4.23 -2.47
CA GLY A 142 -13.71 -2.92 -2.71
C GLY A 142 -13.36 -2.18 -1.42
N ILE A 143 -13.34 -0.86 -1.51
CA ILE A 143 -13.02 0.04 -0.40
C ILE A 143 -14.25 0.25 0.49
N SER A 144 -14.05 0.40 1.81
CA SER A 144 -15.15 0.61 2.76
C SER A 144 -15.77 2.00 2.65
N GLU A 145 -17.04 2.11 3.06
CA GLU A 145 -17.75 3.39 3.15
C GLU A 145 -17.05 4.40 4.08
N LEU A 146 -16.45 3.91 5.17
CA LEU A 146 -15.69 4.77 6.08
C LEU A 146 -14.47 5.37 5.39
N ALA A 147 -13.73 4.56 4.66
CA ALA A 147 -12.56 5.02 3.92
C ALA A 147 -12.96 6.02 2.81
N LEU A 148 -14.06 5.77 2.09
CA LEU A 148 -14.60 6.70 1.11
C LEU A 148 -14.93 8.07 1.72
N ARG A 149 -15.63 8.09 2.86
CA ARG A 149 -16.05 9.34 3.52
C ARG A 149 -14.87 10.15 4.07
N ARG A 150 -13.82 9.48 4.58
CA ARG A 150 -12.66 10.15 5.18
C ARG A 150 -11.58 10.52 4.17
N SER A 151 -11.70 10.06 2.94
CA SER A 151 -10.71 10.34 1.89
C SER A 151 -10.98 11.64 1.15
N GLU A 152 -9.92 12.29 0.71
CA GLU A 152 -9.98 13.52 -0.08
C GLU A 152 -10.42 13.28 -1.52
N LEU A 153 -9.99 12.17 -2.13
CA LEU A 153 -10.30 11.78 -3.50
C LEU A 153 -10.63 10.28 -3.59
N CYS A 154 -11.50 9.95 -4.53
CA CYS A 154 -11.69 8.58 -5.02
C CYS A 154 -11.08 8.49 -6.43
N VAL A 155 -10.00 7.75 -6.54
CA VAL A 155 -9.21 7.63 -7.77
C VAL A 155 -9.66 6.43 -8.58
N ASN A 156 -9.93 6.66 -9.85
CA ASN A 156 -10.33 5.62 -10.80
C ASN A 156 -9.27 5.45 -11.90
N ILE A 157 -9.03 4.22 -12.29
CA ILE A 157 -8.28 3.87 -13.50
C ILE A 157 -9.31 3.42 -14.54
N PRO A 158 -9.52 4.16 -15.65
CA PRO A 158 -10.51 3.78 -16.64
C PRO A 158 -10.12 2.46 -17.33
N MET A 159 -11.06 1.52 -17.35
CA MET A 159 -10.91 0.25 -18.04
C MET A 159 -11.63 0.31 -19.38
N PHE A 160 -10.97 -0.14 -20.44
CA PHE A 160 -11.52 -0.11 -21.81
C PHE A 160 -11.78 -1.53 -22.36
N GLY A 161 -11.65 -2.55 -21.54
CA GLY A 161 -11.89 -3.95 -21.89
C GLY A 161 -13.07 -4.56 -21.14
N ILE A 162 -13.16 -5.89 -21.21
CA ILE A 162 -14.19 -6.67 -20.50
C ILE A 162 -13.89 -6.72 -18.99
N ILE A 163 -12.63 -6.63 -18.61
CA ILE A 163 -12.19 -6.67 -17.21
C ILE A 163 -12.44 -5.32 -16.57
N GLU A 164 -13.11 -5.32 -15.43
CA GLU A 164 -13.55 -4.10 -14.73
C GLU A 164 -12.53 -3.55 -13.74
N SER A 165 -11.53 -4.36 -13.35
CA SER A 165 -10.50 -3.95 -12.38
C SER A 165 -9.15 -4.62 -12.65
N LEU A 166 -8.09 -3.96 -12.21
CA LEU A 166 -6.73 -4.52 -12.15
C LEU A 166 -6.48 -5.15 -10.78
N ASN A 167 -5.60 -6.14 -10.78
CA ASN A 167 -5.17 -6.82 -9.56
C ASN A 167 -4.13 -6.02 -8.79
#